data_c582aea89fc1d0386c42446532eff599
#
_entry.id   c582aea89fc1d0386c42446532eff599
#
_cell.length_a   1.000
_cell.length_b   1.000
_cell.length_c   1.000
_cell.angle_alpha   90.00
_cell.angle_beta   90.00
_cell.angle_gamma   90.00
#
_symmetry.space_group_name_H-M   'P 1'
#
loop_
_entity.id
_entity.type
_entity.pdbx_description
1 polymer ?
#
loop_
_entity_poly.entity_id
_entity_poly.type
_entity_poly.pdbx_seq_one_letter_code
_entity_poly.pdbx_strand_id
1 'polypeptide(L)'
;MPAFPLPDQCQFIDRPSPTTAAEVMHDMDGRVDMVIDGGPCHIGVESTIVECSGDDKVTILRPGGVTIEMLKEIVPVVEMDTTLVTGKGVPKAPGMKYRHYAPSAPMTVVVGTEDKVTAKLQSLYEGLKAEGKTVGFLVSEEVGSHFPHKNMYVWGHHDDKEALANQLYTGLLSFDSDVVDVILAEGVDDEGLGLAIMNRMKKAAGGHVILVD
;
A
#
# COMPACT_ATOMS: atom_id res chain seq x y z
N MET A 1 25.41 -26.53 2.71
CA MET A 1 25.70 -25.12 2.49
C MET A 1 24.73 -24.34 3.34
N PRO A 2 25.11 -23.41 4.18
CA PRO A 2 24.17 -22.54 4.84
C PRO A 2 23.50 -21.70 3.76
N ALA A 3 22.14 -21.74 3.70
CA ALA A 3 21.38 -20.83 2.90
C ALA A 3 21.62 -19.43 3.47
N PHE A 4 22.28 -18.55 2.72
CA PHE A 4 22.26 -17.14 3.03
C PHE A 4 20.82 -16.68 2.87
N PRO A 5 20.20 -16.07 3.89
CA PRO A 5 18.95 -15.38 3.67
C PRO A 5 19.24 -14.26 2.66
N LEU A 6 18.69 -14.39 1.47
CA LEU A 6 18.61 -13.25 0.55
C LEU A 6 17.81 -12.18 1.30
N PRO A 7 18.28 -10.93 1.35
CA PRO A 7 17.46 -9.86 1.87
C PRO A 7 16.19 -9.81 1.03
N ASP A 8 15.05 -9.98 1.69
CA ASP A 8 13.74 -10.06 1.02
C ASP A 8 13.38 -8.79 0.26
N GLN A 9 14.17 -7.71 0.41
CA GLN A 9 13.87 -6.41 -0.17
C GLN A 9 15.15 -5.61 -0.45
N CYS A 10 15.38 -5.29 -1.71
CA CYS A 10 16.36 -4.30 -2.15
C CYS A 10 15.72 -2.90 -2.12
N GLN A 11 15.53 -2.34 -0.93
CA GLN A 11 14.92 -1.01 -0.78
C GLN A 11 15.65 -0.16 0.25
N PHE A 12 15.52 1.15 0.13
CA PHE A 12 15.85 2.05 1.23
C PHE A 12 14.81 1.95 2.34
N ILE A 13 15.26 2.04 3.60
CA ILE A 13 14.38 2.12 4.76
C ILE A 13 13.43 3.31 4.54
N ASP A 14 12.14 3.07 4.81
CA ASP A 14 11.02 4.04 4.71
C ASP A 14 10.49 4.35 3.29
N ARG A 15 11.04 3.76 2.23
CA ARG A 15 10.51 3.89 0.87
C ARG A 15 9.60 2.71 0.48
N PRO A 16 8.72 2.88 -0.53
CA PRO A 16 7.99 1.78 -1.13
C PRO A 16 8.91 0.67 -1.63
N SER A 17 8.48 -0.58 -1.51
CA SER A 17 9.23 -1.72 -2.02
C SER A 17 9.18 -1.76 -3.55
N PRO A 18 10.32 -1.89 -4.25
CA PRO A 18 10.33 -2.03 -5.70
C PRO A 18 9.64 -3.33 -6.12
N THR A 19 8.81 -3.25 -7.14
CA THR A 19 8.05 -4.38 -7.72
C THR A 19 8.46 -4.70 -9.15
N THR A 20 9.35 -3.88 -9.71
CA THR A 20 9.92 -4.05 -11.06
C THR A 20 11.45 -3.90 -11.03
N ALA A 21 12.13 -4.47 -12.03
CA ALA A 21 13.57 -4.31 -12.18
C ALA A 21 13.98 -2.85 -12.38
N ALA A 22 13.15 -2.04 -13.03
CA ALA A 22 13.40 -0.61 -13.25
C ALA A 22 13.44 0.17 -11.92
N GLU A 23 12.50 -0.12 -11.01
CA GLU A 23 12.49 0.47 -9.66
C GLU A 23 13.68 0.01 -8.82
N VAL A 24 14.05 -1.29 -8.91
CA VAL A 24 15.28 -1.80 -8.28
C VAL A 24 16.50 -1.08 -8.82
N MET A 25 16.62 -0.92 -10.13
CA MET A 25 17.75 -0.18 -10.75
C MET A 25 17.81 1.26 -10.29
N HIS A 26 16.67 1.93 -10.17
CA HIS A 26 16.61 3.31 -9.66
C HIS A 26 17.22 3.43 -8.25
N ASP A 27 16.94 2.47 -7.36
CA ASP A 27 17.42 2.50 -5.98
C ASP A 27 18.85 1.95 -5.81
N MET A 28 19.25 0.99 -6.65
CA MET A 28 20.46 0.19 -6.47
C MET A 28 21.56 0.47 -7.50
N ASP A 29 21.34 1.41 -8.43
CA ASP A 29 22.35 1.75 -9.42
C ASP A 29 23.70 2.18 -8.77
N GLY A 30 24.79 1.62 -9.25
CA GLY A 30 26.13 1.81 -8.70
C GLY A 30 26.38 1.14 -7.33
N ARG A 31 25.43 0.36 -6.79
CA ARG A 31 25.50 -0.34 -5.49
C ARG A 31 25.55 -1.85 -5.61
N VAL A 32 25.06 -2.39 -6.72
CA VAL A 32 25.10 -3.81 -7.07
C VAL A 32 25.72 -3.98 -8.45
N ASP A 33 26.38 -5.11 -8.67
CA ASP A 33 27.06 -5.38 -9.93
C ASP A 33 26.08 -5.86 -11.02
N MET A 34 24.94 -6.41 -10.64
CA MET A 34 23.97 -7.00 -11.57
C MET A 34 22.58 -7.04 -10.96
N VAL A 35 21.57 -6.77 -11.80
CA VAL A 35 20.15 -7.02 -11.51
C VAL A 35 19.62 -8.05 -12.52
N ILE A 36 19.01 -9.11 -12.05
CA ILE A 36 18.33 -10.11 -12.88
C ILE A 36 16.85 -9.77 -12.92
N ASP A 37 16.35 -9.40 -14.11
CA ASP A 37 14.95 -9.08 -14.31
C ASP A 37 14.14 -10.35 -14.53
N GLY A 38 13.31 -10.70 -13.55
CA GLY A 38 12.35 -11.82 -13.60
C GLY A 38 10.93 -11.39 -14.02
N GLY A 39 10.76 -10.13 -14.41
CA GLY A 39 9.47 -9.50 -14.65
C GLY A 39 8.87 -8.85 -13.40
N PRO A 40 7.71 -8.17 -13.53
CA PRO A 40 7.03 -7.52 -12.42
C PRO A 40 6.52 -8.54 -11.39
N CYS A 41 6.47 -8.13 -10.12
CA CYS A 41 5.89 -8.93 -9.05
C CYS A 41 4.39 -9.17 -9.28
N HIS A 42 3.92 -10.41 -9.04
CA HIS A 42 2.51 -10.76 -9.27
C HIS A 42 1.55 -10.08 -8.28
N ILE A 43 1.90 -10.06 -6.98
CA ILE A 43 1.01 -9.55 -5.94
C ILE A 43 1.28 -8.07 -5.65
N GLY A 44 2.55 -7.66 -5.67
CA GLY A 44 2.97 -6.27 -5.47
C GLY A 44 3.03 -5.81 -4.02
N VAL A 45 2.47 -6.55 -3.07
CA VAL A 45 2.60 -6.32 -1.61
C VAL A 45 3.40 -7.44 -0.96
N GLU A 46 4.01 -7.16 0.18
CA GLU A 46 4.85 -8.12 0.88
C GLU A 46 4.05 -9.32 1.40
N SER A 47 4.77 -10.41 1.71
CA SER A 47 4.22 -11.65 2.26
C SER A 47 3.46 -11.43 3.58
N THR A 48 2.46 -12.27 3.81
CA THR A 48 1.78 -12.40 5.10
C THR A 48 2.74 -13.02 6.11
N ILE A 49 2.82 -12.44 7.31
CA ILE A 49 3.59 -12.99 8.42
C ILE A 49 2.62 -13.46 9.49
N VAL A 50 2.75 -14.72 9.90
CA VAL A 50 1.93 -15.32 10.94
C VAL A 50 2.80 -15.89 12.06
N GLU A 51 2.26 -15.86 13.28
CA GLU A 51 2.77 -16.58 14.45
C GLU A 51 1.89 -17.82 14.66
N CYS A 52 2.48 -19.01 14.62
CA CYS A 52 1.77 -20.24 14.89
C CYS A 52 1.77 -20.54 16.39
N SER A 53 0.57 -20.65 16.97
CA SER A 53 0.38 -20.94 18.40
C SER A 53 -0.32 -22.29 18.56
N GLY A 54 0.44 -23.39 18.36
CA GLY A 54 -0.09 -24.75 18.29
C GLY A 54 -0.58 -25.13 16.89
N ASP A 55 -1.33 -26.21 16.81
CA ASP A 55 -1.74 -26.82 15.53
C ASP A 55 -3.03 -26.18 14.95
N ASP A 56 -3.82 -25.52 15.79
CA ASP A 56 -5.17 -25.06 15.45
C ASP A 56 -5.31 -23.56 15.34
N LYS A 57 -4.23 -22.79 15.58
CA LYS A 57 -4.30 -21.33 15.67
C LYS A 57 -3.11 -20.62 15.04
N VAL A 58 -3.42 -19.58 14.25
CA VAL A 58 -2.42 -18.63 13.78
C VAL A 58 -2.85 -17.18 14.11
N THR A 59 -1.85 -16.35 14.40
CA THR A 59 -2.03 -14.91 14.60
C THR A 59 -1.31 -14.16 13.48
N ILE A 60 -2.03 -13.34 12.72
CA ILE A 60 -1.46 -12.52 11.66
C ILE A 60 -0.72 -11.35 12.31
N LEU A 61 0.58 -11.28 12.07
CA LEU A 61 1.46 -10.21 12.52
C LEU A 61 1.62 -9.12 11.45
N ARG A 62 1.51 -9.48 10.18
CA ARG A 62 1.50 -8.58 9.03
C ARG A 62 0.58 -9.14 7.94
N PRO A 63 -0.48 -8.44 7.54
CA PRO A 63 -1.28 -8.85 6.39
C PRO A 63 -0.48 -8.70 5.10
N GLY A 64 -0.68 -9.60 4.15
CA GLY A 64 0.02 -9.66 2.86
C GLY A 64 -0.79 -10.44 1.83
N GLY A 65 -0.09 -11.00 0.81
CA GLY A 65 -0.72 -11.67 -0.32
C GLY A 65 -1.53 -12.93 0.04
N VAL A 66 -1.21 -13.60 1.16
CA VAL A 66 -2.07 -14.68 1.69
C VAL A 66 -3.10 -14.03 2.62
N THR A 67 -4.38 -14.12 2.26
CA THR A 67 -5.46 -13.44 2.97
C THR A 67 -5.95 -14.22 4.19
N ILE A 68 -6.76 -13.58 5.03
CA ILE A 68 -7.42 -14.21 6.19
C ILE A 68 -8.29 -15.39 5.74
N GLU A 69 -9.03 -15.20 4.65
CA GLU A 69 -9.95 -16.18 4.10
C GLU A 69 -9.19 -17.44 3.68
N MET A 70 -8.06 -17.29 2.96
CA MET A 70 -7.19 -18.40 2.57
C MET A 70 -6.63 -19.14 3.79
N LEU A 71 -6.24 -18.42 4.83
CA LEU A 71 -5.75 -19.05 6.06
C LEU A 71 -6.84 -19.83 6.78
N LYS A 72 -8.09 -19.34 6.81
CA LYS A 72 -9.24 -20.01 7.42
C LYS A 72 -9.62 -21.31 6.72
N GLU A 73 -9.23 -21.51 5.47
CA GLU A 73 -9.42 -22.80 4.78
C GLU A 73 -8.52 -23.91 5.35
N ILE A 74 -7.41 -23.54 5.99
CA ILE A 74 -6.38 -24.48 6.45
C ILE A 74 -6.36 -24.59 7.99
N VAL A 75 -6.59 -23.46 8.68
CA VAL A 75 -6.45 -23.37 10.14
C VAL A 75 -7.78 -22.92 10.77
N PRO A 76 -8.29 -23.66 11.78
CA PRO A 76 -9.58 -23.38 12.42
C PRO A 76 -9.68 -21.97 13.03
N VAL A 77 -8.58 -21.46 13.62
CA VAL A 77 -8.58 -20.17 14.29
C VAL A 77 -7.53 -19.25 13.69
N VAL A 78 -8.01 -18.16 13.07
CA VAL A 78 -7.15 -17.10 12.53
C VAL A 78 -7.49 -15.80 13.26
N GLU A 79 -6.51 -15.25 13.97
CA GLU A 79 -6.64 -13.97 14.68
C GLU A 79 -5.69 -12.91 14.10
N MET A 80 -5.97 -11.66 14.38
CA MET A 80 -5.05 -10.56 14.09
C MET A 80 -4.31 -10.13 15.36
N ASP A 81 -3.02 -9.80 15.21
CA ASP A 81 -2.25 -9.23 16.31
C ASP A 81 -2.92 -7.94 16.82
N THR A 82 -2.98 -7.77 18.13
CA THR A 82 -3.66 -6.65 18.76
C THR A 82 -3.04 -5.30 18.38
N THR A 83 -1.75 -5.27 18.02
CA THR A 83 -1.07 -4.05 17.55
C THR A 83 -1.58 -3.59 16.19
N LEU A 84 -2.02 -4.54 15.34
CA LEU A 84 -2.65 -4.23 14.05
C LEU A 84 -4.04 -3.62 14.23
N VAL A 85 -4.81 -4.14 15.19
CA VAL A 85 -6.19 -3.72 15.44
C VAL A 85 -6.25 -2.40 16.19
N THR A 86 -5.44 -2.25 17.23
CA THR A 86 -5.51 -1.09 18.15
C THR A 86 -4.54 0.03 17.80
N GLY A 87 -3.53 -0.25 16.97
CA GLY A 87 -2.42 0.66 16.71
C GLY A 87 -1.51 0.92 17.93
N LYS A 88 -1.71 0.20 19.05
CA LYS A 88 -0.97 0.37 20.29
C LYS A 88 -0.07 -0.83 20.57
N GLY A 89 1.14 -0.57 21.09
CA GLY A 89 2.12 -1.60 21.42
C GLY A 89 3.29 -1.62 20.44
N VAL A 90 4.17 -2.63 20.61
CA VAL A 90 5.33 -2.83 19.74
C VAL A 90 5.01 -3.96 18.75
N PRO A 91 4.88 -3.66 17.46
CA PRO A 91 4.65 -4.69 16.45
C PRO A 91 5.80 -5.71 16.42
N LYS A 92 5.45 -6.99 16.24
CA LYS A 92 6.41 -8.09 16.17
C LYS A 92 6.99 -8.29 14.76
N ALA A 93 6.28 -7.83 13.71
CA ALA A 93 6.70 -8.02 12.33
C ALA A 93 7.51 -6.84 11.78
N PRO A 94 8.46 -7.08 10.86
CA PRO A 94 9.18 -6.04 10.13
C PRO A 94 8.24 -5.12 9.33
N GLY A 95 8.61 -3.85 9.20
CA GLY A 95 7.81 -2.87 8.45
C GLY A 95 6.53 -2.41 9.16
N MET A 96 6.30 -2.84 10.43
CA MET A 96 5.07 -2.53 11.15
C MET A 96 5.22 -1.38 12.17
N LYS A 97 6.45 -0.96 12.49
CA LYS A 97 6.74 -0.09 13.64
C LYS A 97 6.70 1.41 13.37
N TYR A 98 6.94 1.87 12.13
CA TYR A 98 7.09 3.29 11.80
C TYR A 98 6.24 3.68 10.57
N ARG A 99 6.22 4.98 10.24
CA ARG A 99 5.75 5.47 8.95
C ARG A 99 6.61 4.82 7.87
N HIS A 100 6.02 3.94 7.09
CA HIS A 100 6.65 3.20 6.01
C HIS A 100 5.93 3.50 4.69
N TYR A 101 6.62 3.33 3.58
CA TYR A 101 6.04 3.47 2.23
C TYR A 101 5.55 4.89 1.91
N ALA A 102 5.98 5.88 2.69
CA ALA A 102 5.48 7.23 2.52
C ALA A 102 6.07 7.87 1.25
N PRO A 103 5.23 8.37 0.34
CA PRO A 103 5.69 9.23 -0.74
C PRO A 103 6.26 10.54 -0.19
N SER A 104 6.95 11.30 -1.02
CA SER A 104 7.55 12.59 -0.64
C SER A 104 6.53 13.63 -0.21
N ALA A 105 5.31 13.61 -0.79
CA ALA A 105 4.22 14.49 -0.39
C ALA A 105 3.29 13.85 0.64
N PRO A 106 2.66 14.62 1.54
CA PRO A 106 1.65 14.10 2.46
C PRO A 106 0.45 13.54 1.69
N MET A 107 -0.08 12.41 2.17
CA MET A 107 -1.18 11.70 1.54
C MET A 107 -2.40 11.64 2.46
N THR A 108 -3.59 11.78 1.88
CA THR A 108 -4.89 11.53 2.53
C THR A 108 -5.61 10.44 1.76
N VAL A 109 -6.07 9.40 2.47
CA VAL A 109 -6.81 8.27 1.90
C VAL A 109 -8.29 8.43 2.23
N VAL A 110 -9.16 8.27 1.24
CA VAL A 110 -10.62 8.27 1.42
C VAL A 110 -11.15 6.89 1.09
N VAL A 111 -11.93 6.30 2.01
CA VAL A 111 -12.48 4.94 1.92
C VAL A 111 -13.99 4.99 2.01
N GLY A 112 -14.68 4.28 1.14
CA GLY A 112 -16.15 4.20 1.09
C GLY A 112 -16.62 3.69 -0.26
N THR A 113 -17.89 3.91 -0.58
CA THR A 113 -18.41 3.64 -1.92
C THR A 113 -17.88 4.65 -2.93
N GLU A 114 -17.75 4.24 -4.20
CA GLU A 114 -17.22 5.06 -5.29
C GLU A 114 -17.79 6.48 -5.32
N ASP A 115 -19.13 6.62 -5.29
CA ASP A 115 -19.81 7.93 -5.33
C ASP A 115 -19.39 8.84 -4.16
N LYS A 116 -19.30 8.27 -2.95
CA LYS A 116 -18.97 9.03 -1.74
C LYS A 116 -17.49 9.37 -1.68
N VAL A 117 -16.63 8.44 -2.12
CA VAL A 117 -15.20 8.69 -2.29
C VAL A 117 -14.98 9.81 -3.28
N THR A 118 -15.60 9.74 -4.47
CA THR A 118 -15.51 10.78 -5.50
C THR A 118 -15.96 12.15 -4.96
N ALA A 119 -17.12 12.22 -4.32
CA ALA A 119 -17.64 13.48 -3.74
C ALA A 119 -16.71 14.05 -2.67
N LYS A 120 -16.12 13.18 -1.81
CA LYS A 120 -15.21 13.62 -0.77
C LYS A 120 -13.88 14.10 -1.34
N LEU A 121 -13.31 13.36 -2.30
CA LEU A 121 -12.07 13.75 -2.99
C LEU A 121 -12.27 15.08 -3.74
N GLN A 122 -13.43 15.28 -4.39
CA GLN A 122 -13.75 16.53 -5.07
C GLN A 122 -13.77 17.71 -4.08
N SER A 123 -14.42 17.56 -2.93
CA SER A 123 -14.46 18.59 -1.89
C SER A 123 -13.06 18.94 -1.36
N LEU A 124 -12.21 17.94 -1.13
CA LEU A 124 -10.82 18.14 -0.70
C LEU A 124 -9.99 18.81 -1.78
N TYR A 125 -10.13 18.37 -3.04
CA TYR A 125 -9.43 18.95 -4.17
C TYR A 125 -9.74 20.42 -4.38
N GLU A 126 -11.04 20.80 -4.32
CA GLU A 126 -11.45 22.21 -4.47
C GLU A 126 -10.86 23.10 -3.36
N GLY A 127 -10.84 22.60 -2.11
CA GLY A 127 -10.22 23.31 -1.00
C GLY A 127 -8.72 23.52 -1.21
N LEU A 128 -7.99 22.45 -1.54
CA LEU A 128 -6.55 22.51 -1.78
C LEU A 128 -6.20 23.40 -3.00
N LYS A 129 -7.00 23.32 -4.06
CA LYS A 129 -6.85 24.17 -5.24
C LYS A 129 -7.06 25.64 -4.92
N ALA A 130 -8.02 25.98 -4.07
CA ALA A 130 -8.25 27.34 -3.61
C ALA A 130 -7.07 27.89 -2.79
N GLU A 131 -6.33 27.02 -2.11
CA GLU A 131 -5.07 27.33 -1.42
C GLU A 131 -3.85 27.42 -2.36
N GLY A 132 -4.02 27.19 -3.65
CA GLY A 132 -2.94 27.18 -4.65
C GLY A 132 -2.06 25.93 -4.62
N LYS A 133 -2.53 24.83 -4.01
CA LYS A 133 -1.78 23.58 -3.90
C LYS A 133 -1.85 22.77 -5.20
N THR A 134 -0.73 22.12 -5.52
CA THR A 134 -0.66 21.10 -6.57
C THR A 134 -1.05 19.76 -5.99
N VAL A 135 -2.10 19.13 -6.51
CA VAL A 135 -2.66 17.88 -6.01
C VAL A 135 -2.30 16.73 -6.93
N GLY A 136 -1.80 15.64 -6.34
CA GLY A 136 -1.65 14.33 -6.98
C GLY A 136 -2.84 13.43 -6.64
N PHE A 137 -3.18 12.50 -7.54
CA PHE A 137 -4.26 11.54 -7.35
C PHE A 137 -3.78 10.11 -7.52
N LEU A 138 -4.09 9.24 -6.54
CA LEU A 138 -3.90 7.78 -6.62
C LEU A 138 -5.28 7.14 -6.53
N VAL A 139 -5.86 6.79 -7.68
CA VAL A 139 -7.30 6.47 -7.80
C VAL A 139 -7.56 5.37 -8.84
N SER A 140 -8.76 4.79 -8.81
CA SER A 140 -9.28 3.91 -9.87
C SER A 140 -9.61 4.68 -11.15
N GLU A 141 -9.90 3.95 -12.23
CA GLU A 141 -10.36 4.55 -13.49
C GLU A 141 -11.67 5.31 -13.31
N GLU A 142 -12.61 4.73 -12.57
CA GLU A 142 -13.93 5.29 -12.32
C GLU A 142 -13.82 6.61 -11.57
N VAL A 143 -13.18 6.60 -10.42
CA VAL A 143 -12.97 7.80 -9.62
C VAL A 143 -12.12 8.82 -10.37
N GLY A 144 -11.05 8.37 -11.04
CA GLY A 144 -10.12 9.22 -11.79
C GLY A 144 -10.77 10.00 -12.92
N SER A 145 -11.82 9.42 -13.54
CA SER A 145 -12.56 10.09 -14.63
C SER A 145 -13.17 11.46 -14.26
N HIS A 146 -13.36 11.72 -12.97
CA HIS A 146 -13.94 12.95 -12.42
C HIS A 146 -12.91 14.05 -12.15
N PHE A 147 -11.62 13.80 -12.32
CA PHE A 147 -10.54 14.72 -11.95
C PHE A 147 -9.61 15.04 -13.12
N PRO A 148 -8.81 16.13 -13.02
CA PRO A 148 -7.78 16.42 -14.02
C PRO A 148 -6.73 15.31 -14.07
N HIS A 149 -6.38 14.85 -15.27
CA HIS A 149 -5.41 13.77 -15.48
C HIS A 149 -3.94 14.14 -15.17
N LYS A 150 -3.67 15.42 -14.88
CA LYS A 150 -2.32 15.87 -14.51
C LYS A 150 -2.00 15.38 -13.08
N ASN A 151 -0.82 14.80 -12.88
CA ASN A 151 -0.34 14.26 -11.60
C ASN A 151 -1.28 13.16 -11.06
N MET A 152 -1.80 12.30 -11.94
CA MET A 152 -2.69 11.21 -11.59
C MET A 152 -2.03 9.87 -11.90
N TYR A 153 -2.10 8.96 -10.94
CA TYR A 153 -1.79 7.56 -11.12
C TYR A 153 -3.07 6.73 -10.97
N VAL A 154 -3.42 6.01 -12.04
CA VAL A 154 -4.60 5.14 -12.08
C VAL A 154 -4.12 3.70 -11.95
N TRP A 155 -4.62 2.97 -10.93
CA TRP A 155 -4.17 1.59 -10.69
C TRP A 155 -4.98 0.52 -11.43
N GLY A 156 -6.13 0.85 -12.00
CA GLY A 156 -7.08 -0.05 -12.64
C GLY A 156 -8.51 0.23 -12.19
N HIS A 157 -9.38 -0.76 -12.27
CA HIS A 157 -10.79 -0.64 -11.88
C HIS A 157 -11.00 -0.64 -10.37
N HIS A 158 -12.04 0.06 -9.90
CA HIS A 158 -12.37 0.26 -8.48
C HIS A 158 -12.42 -1.05 -7.69
N ASP A 159 -13.02 -2.09 -8.23
CA ASP A 159 -13.17 -3.38 -7.55
C ASP A 159 -11.97 -4.33 -7.75
N ASP A 160 -10.96 -3.94 -8.54
CA ASP A 160 -9.80 -4.77 -8.84
C ASP A 160 -8.69 -4.60 -7.79
N LYS A 161 -8.88 -5.25 -6.63
CA LYS A 161 -7.89 -5.22 -5.55
C LYS A 161 -6.56 -5.90 -5.93
N GLU A 162 -6.56 -6.82 -6.88
CA GLU A 162 -5.32 -7.46 -7.37
C GLU A 162 -4.49 -6.45 -8.16
N ALA A 163 -5.11 -5.70 -9.07
CA ALA A 163 -4.45 -4.62 -9.78
C ALA A 163 -3.95 -3.55 -8.82
N LEU A 164 -4.77 -3.10 -7.86
CA LEU A 164 -4.33 -2.12 -6.87
C LEU A 164 -3.16 -2.63 -6.03
N ALA A 165 -3.20 -3.87 -5.53
CA ALA A 165 -2.10 -4.45 -4.77
C ALA A 165 -0.80 -4.47 -5.59
N ASN A 166 -0.90 -4.83 -6.88
CA ASN A 166 0.23 -4.88 -7.81
C ASN A 166 0.81 -3.49 -8.10
N GLN A 167 -0.06 -2.49 -8.26
CA GLN A 167 0.32 -1.13 -8.67
C GLN A 167 0.59 -0.17 -7.49
N LEU A 168 0.32 -0.59 -6.25
CA LEU A 168 0.35 0.29 -5.08
C LEU A 168 1.70 1.01 -4.92
N TYR A 169 2.79 0.27 -4.94
CA TYR A 169 4.12 0.85 -4.71
C TYR A 169 4.60 1.65 -5.91
N THR A 170 4.36 1.17 -7.12
CA THR A 170 4.63 1.95 -8.34
C THR A 170 3.86 3.27 -8.33
N GLY A 171 2.58 3.22 -7.94
CA GLY A 171 1.75 4.42 -7.78
C GLY A 171 2.29 5.39 -6.74
N LEU A 172 2.72 4.90 -5.57
CA LEU A 172 3.32 5.75 -4.53
C LEU A 172 4.66 6.35 -4.98
N LEU A 173 5.50 5.57 -5.65
CA LEU A 173 6.79 6.02 -6.18
C LEU A 173 6.66 7.03 -7.33
N SER A 174 5.59 6.98 -8.10
CA SER A 174 5.36 7.93 -9.20
C SER A 174 5.33 9.38 -8.74
N PHE A 175 4.90 9.63 -7.50
CA PHE A 175 4.86 10.97 -6.91
C PHE A 175 6.20 11.48 -6.37
N ASP A 176 7.25 10.66 -6.36
CA ASP A 176 8.59 11.11 -5.97
C ASP A 176 9.24 12.01 -7.02
N SER A 177 8.86 11.84 -8.30
CA SER A 177 9.32 12.66 -9.43
C SER A 177 8.41 13.87 -9.70
N ASP A 178 7.17 13.82 -9.21
CA ASP A 178 6.18 14.85 -9.45
C ASP A 178 6.24 15.93 -8.36
N VAL A 179 6.16 17.19 -8.79
CA VAL A 179 6.06 18.30 -7.86
C VAL A 179 4.59 18.44 -7.43
N VAL A 180 4.20 17.67 -6.43
CA VAL A 180 2.88 17.75 -5.80
C VAL A 180 3.00 18.15 -4.34
N ASP A 181 2.06 18.97 -3.85
CA ASP A 181 2.02 19.41 -2.45
C ASP A 181 1.27 18.42 -1.57
N VAL A 182 0.28 17.72 -2.13
CA VAL A 182 -0.60 16.77 -1.42
C VAL A 182 -1.03 15.67 -2.38
N ILE A 183 -1.16 14.44 -1.88
CA ILE A 183 -1.72 13.31 -2.60
C ILE A 183 -3.10 12.99 -2.01
N LEU A 184 -4.11 12.93 -2.86
CA LEU A 184 -5.43 12.41 -2.55
C LEU A 184 -5.54 10.99 -3.11
N ALA A 185 -5.82 10.03 -2.25
CA ALA A 185 -5.87 8.62 -2.61
C ALA A 185 -7.24 8.02 -2.30
N GLU A 186 -7.71 7.19 -3.20
CA GLU A 186 -8.82 6.30 -2.96
C GLU A 186 -8.31 5.05 -2.21
N GLY A 187 -9.04 4.63 -1.18
CA GLY A 187 -8.78 3.38 -0.46
C GLY A 187 -9.84 2.34 -0.77
N VAL A 188 -9.62 1.12 -0.29
CA VAL A 188 -10.54 -0.02 -0.46
C VAL A 188 -11.03 -0.52 0.89
N ASP A 189 -12.03 -1.42 0.89
CA ASP A 189 -12.44 -2.14 2.10
C ASP A 189 -11.33 -3.09 2.61
N ASP A 190 -11.48 -3.57 3.85
CA ASP A 190 -10.49 -4.44 4.52
C ASP A 190 -10.71 -5.95 4.21
N GLU A 191 -11.46 -6.33 3.14
CA GLU A 191 -11.70 -7.72 2.76
C GLU A 191 -10.62 -8.24 1.79
N GLY A 192 -10.22 -9.49 1.94
CA GLY A 192 -9.24 -10.14 1.09
C GLY A 192 -7.89 -9.41 1.06
N LEU A 193 -7.42 -9.09 -0.13
CA LEU A 193 -6.20 -8.27 -0.33
C LEU A 193 -6.34 -6.84 0.19
N GLY A 194 -7.57 -6.33 0.32
CA GLY A 194 -7.84 -4.98 0.81
C GLY A 194 -7.25 -4.72 2.18
N LEU A 195 -7.23 -5.71 3.08
CA LEU A 195 -6.58 -5.60 4.39
C LEU A 195 -5.08 -5.28 4.26
N ALA A 196 -4.38 -5.96 3.34
CA ALA A 196 -2.95 -5.73 3.11
C ALA A 196 -2.71 -4.36 2.46
N ILE A 197 -3.50 -4.00 1.47
CA ILE A 197 -3.44 -2.70 0.79
C ILE A 197 -3.64 -1.57 1.79
N MET A 198 -4.75 -1.61 2.55
CA MET A 198 -5.08 -0.57 3.51
C MET A 198 -4.08 -0.47 4.66
N ASN A 199 -3.47 -1.58 5.07
CA ASN A 199 -2.37 -1.55 6.03
C ASN A 199 -1.18 -0.70 5.52
N ARG A 200 -0.83 -0.79 4.23
CA ARG A 200 0.24 0.00 3.60
C ARG A 200 -0.19 1.44 3.39
N MET A 201 -1.39 1.66 2.87
CA MET A 201 -1.92 3.01 2.63
C MET A 201 -2.07 3.82 3.92
N LYS A 202 -2.61 3.21 4.99
CA LYS A 202 -2.69 3.84 6.32
C LYS A 202 -1.32 4.29 6.83
N LYS A 203 -0.27 3.49 6.61
CA LYS A 203 1.11 3.83 6.99
C LYS A 203 1.71 4.91 6.10
N ALA A 204 1.55 4.80 4.78
CA ALA A 204 2.01 5.81 3.84
C ALA A 204 1.37 7.18 4.12
N ALA A 205 0.08 7.19 4.45
CA ALA A 205 -0.66 8.38 4.83
C ALA A 205 -0.38 8.88 6.27
N GLY A 206 0.46 8.19 7.05
CA GLY A 206 0.68 8.57 8.46
C GLY A 206 -0.59 8.55 9.32
N GLY A 207 -1.57 7.69 8.94
CA GLY A 207 -2.87 7.58 9.61
C GLY A 207 -3.95 8.54 9.12
N HIS A 208 -3.68 9.40 8.13
CA HIS A 208 -4.67 10.31 7.55
C HIS A 208 -5.65 9.56 6.64
N VAL A 209 -6.64 8.92 7.24
CA VAL A 209 -7.69 8.15 6.56
C VAL A 209 -9.05 8.73 6.92
N ILE A 210 -9.88 8.96 5.90
CA ILE A 210 -11.25 9.47 6.02
C ILE A 210 -12.19 8.36 5.56
N LEU A 211 -13.06 7.90 6.45
CA LEU A 211 -14.15 6.99 6.10
C LEU A 211 -15.36 7.81 5.70
N VAL A 212 -16.00 7.45 4.59
CA VAL A 212 -17.24 8.07 4.10
C VAL A 212 -18.31 6.99 4.01
N ASP A 213 -19.38 7.16 4.83
CA ASP A 213 -20.52 6.22 4.93
C ASP A 213 -21.66 6.61 3.98
#